data_fcf95c74a69cac55dd0c7e1ad75833b8
#
_entry.id   fcf95c74a69cac55dd0c7e1ad75833b8
#
_cell.length_a   1.000
_cell.length_b   1.000
_cell.length_c   1.000
_cell.angle_alpha   90.00
_cell.angle_beta   90.00
_cell.angle_gamma   90.00
#
_symmetry.space_group_name_H-M   'P 1'
#
loop_
_entity.id
_entity.type
_entity.pdbx_description
1 polymer ?
#
loop_
_entity_poly.entity_id
_entity_poly.type
_entity_poly.pdbx_seq_one_letter_code
_entity_poly.pdbx_strand_id
1 'polypeptide(L)'
;MIESLEVSIWGRSFTLPVEYDCYEGEEVTKAQIRAIKNFQAHIKWIEQSKSIVENYCREQVMSDKENAKKDNIFSYIKPECLFVKRDKENPRIAMMCKYRYDLEHGLAVVFSSDGKVTVGIQDIIL
;
A
#
# COMPACT_ATOMS: atom_id res chain seq x y z
N MET A 1 2.83 -20.31 3.12
CA MET A 1 3.15 -18.90 2.92
C MET A 1 2.01 -18.22 2.21
N ILE A 2 1.65 -17.01 2.64
CA ILE A 2 0.55 -16.27 2.04
C ILE A 2 0.99 -15.71 0.69
N GLU A 3 0.29 -16.08 -0.38
CA GLU A 3 0.60 -15.64 -1.74
C GLU A 3 -0.33 -14.54 -2.25
N SER A 4 -1.53 -14.46 -1.67
CA SER A 4 -2.49 -13.40 -1.99
C SER A 4 -3.42 -13.17 -0.83
N LEU A 5 -4.05 -11.99 -0.79
CA LEU A 5 -5.07 -11.66 0.20
C LEU A 5 -6.28 -11.05 -0.49
N GLU A 6 -7.46 -11.47 -0.06
CA GLU A 6 -8.71 -10.82 -0.42
C GLU A 6 -8.91 -9.66 0.55
N VAL A 7 -9.03 -8.47 0.03
CA VAL A 7 -9.12 -7.26 0.85
C VAL A 7 -10.19 -6.32 0.32
N SER A 8 -10.85 -5.63 1.25
CA SER A 8 -11.73 -4.52 0.91
C SER A 8 -10.93 -3.24 1.09
N ILE A 9 -10.80 -2.49 0.01
CA ILE A 9 -10.00 -1.26 0.00
C ILE A 9 -10.93 -0.12 -0.37
N TRP A 10 -11.24 0.71 0.62
CA TRP A 10 -12.08 1.90 0.47
C TRP A 10 -13.38 1.63 -0.28
N GLY A 11 -14.05 0.53 0.09
CA GLY A 11 -15.34 0.15 -0.45
C GLY A 11 -15.30 -0.72 -1.70
N ARG A 12 -14.11 -1.11 -2.17
CA ARG A 12 -13.95 -2.00 -3.33
C ARG A 12 -13.21 -3.26 -2.92
N SER A 13 -13.61 -4.39 -3.50
CA SER A 13 -13.00 -5.69 -3.20
C SER A 13 -11.89 -6.01 -4.19
N PHE A 14 -10.75 -6.46 -3.67
CA PHE A 14 -9.59 -6.86 -4.47
C PHE A 14 -9.03 -8.16 -3.95
N THR A 15 -8.41 -8.92 -4.85
CA THR A 15 -7.51 -10.01 -4.50
C THR A 15 -6.12 -9.56 -4.91
N LEU A 16 -5.29 -9.23 -3.93
CA LEU A 16 -3.96 -8.70 -4.20
C LEU A 16 -2.88 -9.77 -4.01
N PRO A 17 -1.98 -9.93 -4.97
CA PRO A 17 -0.83 -10.80 -4.76
C PRO A 17 0.07 -10.22 -3.68
N VAL A 18 0.74 -11.09 -2.95
CA VAL A 18 1.71 -10.72 -1.93
C VAL A 18 3.10 -10.97 -2.50
N GLU A 19 3.89 -9.92 -2.59
CA GLU A 19 5.26 -9.98 -3.09
C GLU A 19 6.22 -9.76 -1.93
N TYR A 20 7.17 -10.68 -1.77
CA TYR A 20 8.17 -10.60 -0.71
C TYR A 20 9.47 -10.05 -1.26
N ASP A 21 10.01 -9.04 -0.58
CA ASP A 21 11.29 -8.43 -0.95
C ASP A 21 12.42 -9.43 -0.69
N CYS A 22 12.87 -10.08 -1.75
CA CYS A 22 13.94 -11.08 -1.69
C CYS A 22 14.86 -10.88 -2.88
N TYR A 23 16.17 -10.99 -2.62
CA TYR A 23 17.13 -11.04 -3.71
C TYR A 23 17.13 -12.43 -4.32
N GLU A 24 17.62 -12.52 -5.55
CA GLU A 24 17.72 -13.81 -6.25
C GLU A 24 18.49 -14.81 -5.40
N GLY A 25 17.90 -16.00 -5.23
CA GLY A 25 18.49 -17.07 -4.43
C GLY A 25 18.24 -16.99 -2.95
N GLU A 26 17.55 -15.93 -2.48
CA GLU A 26 17.19 -15.80 -1.06
C GLU A 26 15.80 -16.33 -0.79
N GLU A 27 15.61 -16.85 0.42
CA GLU A 27 14.29 -17.29 0.87
C GLU A 27 13.58 -16.17 1.62
N VAL A 28 12.26 -16.21 1.63
CA VAL A 28 11.43 -15.31 2.44
C VAL A 28 11.77 -15.54 3.92
N THR A 29 11.98 -14.46 4.67
CA THR A 29 12.33 -14.57 6.08
C THR A 29 11.11 -14.91 6.93
N LYS A 30 11.36 -15.48 8.12
CA LYS A 30 10.30 -15.72 9.09
C LYS A 30 9.66 -14.41 9.55
N ALA A 31 10.44 -13.33 9.64
CA ALA A 31 9.93 -12.03 9.98
C ALA A 31 8.94 -11.52 8.93
N GLN A 32 9.24 -11.71 7.65
CA GLN A 32 8.32 -11.34 6.57
C GLN A 32 7.01 -12.13 6.64
N ILE A 33 7.10 -13.42 6.92
CA ILE A 33 5.90 -14.27 7.06
C ILE A 33 5.05 -13.80 8.24
N ARG A 34 5.67 -13.50 9.37
CA ARG A 34 4.95 -12.97 10.52
C ARG A 34 4.31 -11.61 10.23
N ALA A 35 5.01 -10.75 9.49
CA ALA A 35 4.52 -9.42 9.16
C ALA A 35 3.24 -9.47 8.35
N ILE A 36 3.18 -10.31 7.31
CA ILE A 36 1.98 -10.39 6.48
C ILE A 36 0.81 -11.02 7.25
N LYS A 37 1.08 -11.98 8.13
CA LYS A 37 0.05 -12.57 9.00
C LYS A 37 -0.49 -11.53 9.97
N ASN A 38 0.39 -10.73 10.55
CA ASN A 38 -0.01 -9.63 11.44
C ASN A 38 -0.87 -8.61 10.69
N PHE A 39 -0.48 -8.26 9.48
CA PHE A 39 -1.24 -7.35 8.63
C PHE A 39 -2.63 -7.92 8.33
N GLN A 40 -2.71 -9.19 8.00
CA GLN A 40 -3.99 -9.87 7.75
C GLN A 40 -4.90 -9.81 8.97
N ALA A 41 -4.33 -9.97 10.16
CA ALA A 41 -5.08 -9.89 11.41
C ALA A 41 -5.56 -8.46 11.72
N HIS A 42 -4.93 -7.45 11.11
CA HIS A 42 -5.25 -6.04 11.31
C HIS A 42 -5.68 -5.37 10.01
N ILE A 43 -6.46 -6.07 9.22
CA ILE A 43 -6.85 -5.61 7.87
C ILE A 43 -7.60 -4.26 7.90
N LYS A 44 -8.16 -3.88 9.04
CA LYS A 44 -8.82 -2.59 9.24
C LYS A 44 -7.86 -1.40 9.07
N TRP A 45 -6.57 -1.61 9.16
CA TRP A 45 -5.58 -0.56 8.91
C TRP A 45 -5.75 0.06 7.53
N ILE A 46 -6.20 -0.72 6.55
CA ILE A 46 -6.45 -0.22 5.20
C ILE A 46 -7.55 0.85 5.23
N GLU A 47 -8.67 0.56 5.90
CA GLU A 47 -9.75 1.54 6.01
C GLU A 47 -9.32 2.77 6.81
N GLN A 48 -8.51 2.58 7.84
CA GLN A 48 -7.98 3.68 8.65
C GLN A 48 -7.02 4.56 7.86
N SER A 49 -6.39 4.03 6.82
CA SER A 49 -5.48 4.79 5.97
C SER A 49 -6.20 5.76 5.02
N LYS A 50 -7.51 5.62 4.86
CA LYS A 50 -8.28 6.34 3.84
C LYS A 50 -8.07 7.84 3.87
N SER A 51 -8.20 8.47 5.04
CA SER A 51 -8.06 9.92 5.16
C SER A 51 -6.64 10.40 4.87
N ILE A 52 -5.64 9.60 5.25
CA ILE A 52 -4.23 9.94 5.01
C ILE A 52 -3.93 9.88 3.51
N VAL A 53 -4.43 8.85 2.83
CA VAL A 53 -4.28 8.72 1.38
C VAL A 53 -5.00 9.86 0.66
N GLU A 54 -6.21 10.18 1.09
CA GLU A 54 -6.98 11.27 0.51
C GLU A 54 -6.24 12.60 0.63
N ASN A 55 -5.71 12.91 1.80
CA ASN A 55 -4.96 14.15 2.04
C ASN A 55 -3.72 14.22 1.16
N TYR A 56 -2.97 13.14 1.05
CA TYR A 56 -1.79 13.07 0.20
C TYR A 56 -2.14 13.38 -1.26
N CYS A 57 -3.18 12.73 -1.76
CA CYS A 57 -3.61 12.90 -3.15
C CYS A 57 -4.12 14.32 -3.42
N ARG A 58 -4.88 14.88 -2.49
CA ARG A 58 -5.41 16.24 -2.66
C ARG A 58 -4.30 17.28 -2.65
N GLU A 59 -3.29 17.13 -1.81
CA GLU A 59 -2.14 18.04 -1.79
C GLU A 59 -1.37 18.00 -3.11
N GLN A 60 -1.18 16.82 -3.69
CA GLN A 60 -0.49 16.70 -4.96
C GLN A 60 -1.28 17.28 -6.13
N VAL A 61 -2.59 17.13 -6.09
CA VAL A 61 -3.46 17.51 -7.20
C VAL A 61 -3.96 18.94 -7.07
N MET A 62 -3.68 19.61 -5.96
CA MET A 62 -4.12 21.00 -5.73
C MET A 62 -3.61 21.98 -6.77
N SER A 63 -2.49 21.68 -7.39
CA SER A 63 -2.00 22.52 -8.48
C SER A 63 -2.86 22.40 -9.73
N ASP A 64 -3.61 21.30 -9.90
CA ASP A 64 -4.29 20.96 -11.17
C ASP A 64 -5.80 20.76 -11.04
N LYS A 65 -6.38 21.28 -10.35
CA LYS A 65 -7.27 21.47 -9.69
C LYS A 65 -8.64 21.40 -9.55
N GLU A 66 -9.40 21.96 -10.27
CA GLU A 66 -10.86 22.03 -10.23
C GLU A 66 -11.53 20.67 -10.38
N ASN A 67 -10.95 19.80 -11.19
CA ASN A 67 -11.49 18.47 -11.42
C ASN A 67 -11.28 17.53 -10.23
N ALA A 68 -10.17 17.69 -9.53
CA ALA A 68 -9.84 16.83 -8.39
C ALA A 68 -10.75 17.03 -7.18
N LYS A 69 -11.40 18.18 -7.09
CA LYS A 69 -12.30 18.46 -5.98
C LYS A 69 -13.67 17.81 -6.12
N LYS A 70 -14.06 17.47 -7.34
CA LYS A 70 -15.39 16.96 -7.63
C LYS A 70 -15.44 15.44 -7.72
N ASP A 71 -14.32 14.82 -8.02
CA ASP A 71 -14.26 13.38 -8.26
C ASP A 71 -13.84 12.62 -7.01
N ASN A 72 -14.25 11.36 -6.96
CA ASN A 72 -13.76 10.45 -5.95
C ASN A 72 -12.29 10.16 -6.25
N ILE A 73 -11.39 10.72 -5.43
CA ILE A 73 -9.94 10.59 -5.63
C ILE A 73 -9.49 9.12 -5.70
N PHE A 74 -10.19 8.23 -5.01
CA PHE A 74 -9.84 6.81 -4.97
C PHE A 74 -10.08 6.10 -6.30
N SER A 75 -10.90 6.67 -7.19
CA SER A 75 -11.10 6.12 -8.53
C SER A 75 -9.83 6.20 -9.39
N TYR A 76 -8.89 7.06 -9.01
CA TYR A 76 -7.63 7.23 -9.72
C TYR A 76 -6.49 6.38 -9.15
N ILE A 77 -6.78 5.59 -8.13
CA ILE A 77 -5.82 4.73 -7.46
C ILE A 77 -6.23 3.29 -7.68
N LYS A 78 -5.33 2.50 -8.26
CA LYS A 78 -5.57 1.06 -8.46
C LYS A 78 -4.57 0.24 -7.66
N PRO A 79 -4.98 -0.35 -6.55
CA PRO A 79 -4.13 -1.28 -5.81
C PRO A 79 -3.72 -2.45 -6.70
N GLU A 80 -2.44 -2.83 -6.64
CA GLU A 80 -1.89 -3.88 -7.49
C GLU A 80 -1.29 -5.04 -6.72
N CYS A 81 -0.62 -4.75 -5.61
CA CYS A 81 -0.02 -5.81 -4.80
C CYS A 81 0.25 -5.32 -3.38
N LEU A 82 0.52 -6.28 -2.50
CA LEU A 82 1.04 -6.03 -1.16
C LEU A 82 2.50 -6.45 -1.16
N PHE A 83 3.40 -5.51 -0.88
CA PHE A 83 4.83 -5.72 -0.88
C PHE A 83 5.32 -5.83 0.56
N VAL A 84 6.00 -6.92 0.89
CA VAL A 84 6.55 -7.15 2.23
C VAL A 84 8.04 -6.84 2.19
N LYS A 85 8.43 -5.73 2.81
CA LYS A 85 9.82 -5.28 2.83
C LYS A 85 10.68 -6.26 3.64
N ARG A 86 11.94 -6.43 3.24
CA ARG A 86 12.87 -7.31 3.93
C ARG A 86 13.58 -6.58 5.08
N ASP A 87 12.81 -6.03 5.99
CA ASP A 87 13.35 -5.44 7.21
C ASP A 87 13.71 -6.56 8.19
N LYS A 88 14.74 -6.36 8.99
CA LYS A 88 15.25 -7.43 9.86
C LYS A 88 14.29 -7.87 10.95
N GLU A 89 13.65 -6.93 11.62
CA GLU A 89 12.82 -7.26 12.80
C GLU A 89 11.33 -7.06 12.58
N ASN A 90 10.94 -5.91 12.07
CA ASN A 90 9.55 -5.53 11.93
C ASN A 90 9.27 -5.11 10.47
N PRO A 91 9.18 -6.07 9.55
CA PRO A 91 8.95 -5.74 8.14
C PRO A 91 7.71 -4.89 7.93
N ARG A 92 7.87 -3.86 7.12
CA ARG A 92 6.76 -3.00 6.72
C ARG A 92 6.03 -3.66 5.56
N ILE A 93 4.73 -3.39 5.47
CA ILE A 93 3.90 -3.84 4.36
C ILE A 93 3.49 -2.61 3.57
N ALA A 94 3.67 -2.65 2.26
CA ALA A 94 3.25 -1.56 1.38
C ALA A 94 2.19 -2.04 0.42
N MET A 95 1.08 -1.31 0.37
CA MET A 95 0.10 -1.50 -0.70
C MET A 95 0.57 -0.67 -1.87
N MET A 96 1.03 -1.33 -2.92
CA MET A 96 1.56 -0.70 -4.12
C MET A 96 0.43 -0.45 -5.10
N CYS A 97 0.30 0.77 -5.58
CA CYS A 97 -0.83 1.17 -6.41
C CYS A 97 -0.36 1.89 -7.66
N LYS A 98 -1.11 1.72 -8.75
CA LYS A 98 -1.04 2.65 -9.86
C LYS A 98 -1.79 3.91 -9.47
N TYR A 99 -1.22 5.05 -9.84
CA TYR A 99 -1.83 6.33 -9.55
C TYR A 99 -1.92 7.14 -10.83
N ARG A 100 -3.12 7.53 -11.21
CA ARG A 100 -3.38 8.20 -12.49
C ARG A 100 -2.60 9.51 -12.66
N TYR A 101 -2.39 10.24 -11.58
CA TYR A 101 -1.68 11.52 -11.62
C TYR A 101 -0.17 11.40 -11.56
N ASP A 102 0.34 10.21 -11.35
CA ASP A 102 1.78 9.93 -11.34
C ASP A 102 2.03 8.47 -11.72
N LEU A 103 1.86 8.16 -13.01
CA LEU A 103 2.02 6.78 -13.49
C LEU A 103 3.46 6.29 -13.41
N GLU A 104 4.42 7.22 -13.44
CA GLU A 104 5.83 6.86 -13.39
C GLU A 104 6.25 6.37 -11.99
N HIS A 105 5.82 7.05 -10.95
CA HIS A 105 6.24 6.75 -9.58
C HIS A 105 5.19 5.96 -8.78
N GLY A 106 3.95 5.99 -9.23
CA GLY A 106 2.86 5.30 -8.55
C GLY A 106 2.57 5.86 -7.17
N LEU A 107 1.94 5.03 -6.35
CA LEU A 107 1.57 5.38 -4.98
C LEU A 107 1.84 4.17 -4.09
N ALA A 108 2.45 4.41 -2.94
CA ALA A 108 2.62 3.38 -1.92
C ALA A 108 1.94 3.83 -0.62
N VAL A 109 1.15 2.93 -0.04
CA VAL A 109 0.57 3.10 1.28
C VAL A 109 1.31 2.14 2.18
N VAL A 110 2.18 2.66 3.05
CA VAL A 110 3.10 1.86 3.86
C VAL A 110 2.57 1.75 5.28
N PHE A 111 2.49 0.51 5.76
CA PHE A 111 2.03 0.20 7.11
C PHE A 111 3.20 -0.35 7.92
N SER A 112 3.48 0.28 9.05
CA SER A 112 4.46 -0.27 10.00
C SER A 112 3.84 -1.45 10.75
N SER A 113 4.66 -2.17 11.51
CA SER A 113 4.19 -3.32 12.28
C SER A 113 3.15 -2.98 13.35
N ASP A 114 3.09 -1.72 13.76
CA ASP A 114 2.11 -1.22 14.72
C ASP A 114 0.96 -0.43 14.06
N GLY A 115 0.86 -0.48 12.73
CA GLY A 115 -0.25 0.12 11.99
C GLY A 115 -0.10 1.58 11.63
N LYS A 116 1.06 2.17 11.86
CA LYS A 116 1.32 3.55 11.45
C LYS A 116 1.41 3.64 9.93
N VAL A 117 0.71 4.61 9.34
CA VAL A 117 0.59 4.75 7.88
C VAL A 117 1.46 5.88 7.37
N THR A 118 2.19 5.60 6.30
CA THR A 118 2.96 6.58 5.53
C THR A 118 2.57 6.44 4.06
N VAL A 119 2.30 7.55 3.38
CA VAL A 119 1.91 7.55 1.96
C VAL A 119 2.94 8.35 1.16
N GLY A 120 3.30 7.84 0.01
CA GLY A 120 4.24 8.51 -0.88
C GLY A 120 4.35 7.82 -2.23
N ILE A 121 5.36 8.18 -3.01
CA ILE A 121 5.66 7.47 -4.25
C ILE A 121 6.22 6.08 -3.90
N GLN A 122 6.19 5.16 -4.86
CA GLN A 122 6.62 3.78 -4.57
C GLN A 122 8.07 3.68 -4.09
N ASP A 123 8.91 4.64 -4.44
CA ASP A 123 10.30 4.65 -4.02
C ASP A 123 10.49 4.68 -2.50
N ILE A 124 9.52 5.13 -1.74
CA ILE A 124 9.66 5.22 -0.28
C ILE A 124 9.82 3.86 0.40
N ILE A 125 9.47 2.78 -0.28
CA ILE A 125 9.58 1.42 0.26
C ILE A 125 10.62 0.57 -0.47
N LEU A 126 11.07 1.02 -1.59
CA LEU A 126 12.04 0.26 -2.40
C LEU A 126 13.49 0.41 -1.95
#